data_67d906311ae5292e3dbc00f39c60b376
#
_entry.id   67d906311ae5292e3dbc00f39c60b376
#
_cell.length_a   1.000
_cell.length_b   1.000
_cell.length_c   1.000
_cell.angle_alpha   90.00
_cell.angle_beta   90.00
_cell.angle_gamma   90.00
#
_symmetry.space_group_name_H-M   'P 1'
#
loop_
_entity.id
_entity.type
_entity.pdbx_description
1 polymer ?
#
loop_
_entity_poly.entity_id
_entity_poly.type
_entity_poly.pdbx_seq_one_letter_code
_entity_poly.pdbx_strand_id
1 'polypeptide(L)'
;ESVELKKIVIAEPLHSIGYLPLYIGQQEGFFAEEGLDVEVIQATGGSHVTSVMSGDAWGVIGGVDSNAIPNASGNCPDPVIAVCNCVNRANVYLCAAVGEEYTGNTDEELAQYFKGKKINSGRFGGSPNLCVRYLLLSIGLDPDKDVVMVEPADMSTSVAVVQSGQADISWAA
;
A
#
# COMPACT_ATOMS: atom_id res chain seq x y z
N GLU A 1 -31.88 -6.54 -26.75
CA GLU A 1 -31.57 -5.15 -26.34
C GLU A 1 -30.22 -5.18 -25.62
N SER A 2 -29.23 -4.42 -26.10
CA SER A 2 -27.96 -4.25 -25.38
C SER A 2 -28.25 -3.45 -24.11
N VAL A 3 -28.03 -4.08 -22.97
CA VAL A 3 -28.09 -3.36 -21.68
C VAL A 3 -26.94 -2.36 -21.67
N GLU A 4 -27.24 -1.07 -21.53
CA GLU A 4 -26.23 -0.03 -21.36
C GLU A 4 -25.60 -0.20 -19.96
N LEU A 5 -24.29 -0.51 -19.95
CA LEU A 5 -23.56 -0.71 -18.70
C LEU A 5 -23.21 0.66 -18.08
N LYS A 6 -23.35 0.75 -16.76
CA LYS A 6 -22.91 1.94 -16.01
C LYS A 6 -21.39 1.93 -15.83
N LYS A 7 -20.70 2.93 -16.39
CA LYS A 7 -19.24 3.06 -16.24
C LYS A 7 -18.87 3.43 -14.80
N ILE A 8 -17.91 2.68 -14.23
CA ILE A 8 -17.33 2.90 -12.90
C ILE A 8 -15.81 2.87 -13.02
N VAL A 9 -15.14 3.86 -12.45
CA VAL A 9 -13.67 3.93 -12.37
C VAL A 9 -13.22 3.57 -10.96
N ILE A 10 -12.32 2.58 -10.85
CA ILE A 10 -11.66 2.19 -9.59
C ILE A 10 -10.19 2.56 -9.68
N ALA A 11 -9.71 3.36 -8.73
CA ALA A 11 -8.29 3.72 -8.65
C ALA A 11 -7.52 2.71 -7.78
N GLU A 12 -6.30 2.33 -8.21
CA GLU A 12 -5.39 1.50 -7.44
C GLU A 12 -4.02 2.18 -7.27
N PRO A 13 -3.31 2.01 -6.12
CA PRO A 13 -2.00 2.64 -5.90
C PRO A 13 -0.88 1.95 -6.67
N LEU A 14 -1.02 0.67 -6.95
CA LEU A 14 -0.11 -0.19 -7.73
C LEU A 14 -0.88 -1.40 -8.22
N HIS A 15 -0.41 -2.00 -9.29
CA HIS A 15 -0.93 -3.29 -9.73
C HIS A 15 -0.39 -4.40 -8.84
N SER A 16 -1.27 -5.13 -8.14
CA SER A 16 -0.87 -6.12 -7.13
C SER A 16 -1.75 -7.37 -7.18
N ILE A 17 -1.12 -8.52 -6.96
CA ILE A 17 -1.83 -9.79 -6.79
C ILE A 17 -2.81 -9.76 -5.59
N GLY A 18 -2.58 -8.88 -4.62
CA GLY A 18 -3.51 -8.64 -3.52
C GLY A 18 -4.88 -8.13 -3.97
N TYR A 19 -4.96 -7.56 -5.17
CA TYR A 19 -6.21 -7.05 -5.77
C TYR A 19 -6.83 -8.02 -6.79
N LEU A 20 -6.36 -9.27 -6.82
CA LEU A 20 -6.80 -10.30 -7.75
C LEU A 20 -8.33 -10.45 -7.85
N PRO A 21 -9.13 -10.37 -6.75
CA PRO A 21 -10.59 -10.43 -6.86
C PRO A 21 -11.19 -9.35 -7.78
N LEU A 22 -10.65 -8.13 -7.77
CA LEU A 22 -11.07 -7.05 -8.66
C LEU A 22 -10.80 -7.39 -10.13
N TYR A 23 -9.59 -7.87 -10.42
CA TYR A 23 -9.18 -8.21 -11.80
C TYR A 23 -9.96 -9.41 -12.35
N ILE A 24 -10.21 -10.42 -11.53
CA ILE A 24 -11.04 -11.57 -11.91
C ILE A 24 -12.48 -11.09 -12.17
N GLY A 25 -13.05 -10.27 -11.31
CA GLY A 25 -14.39 -9.73 -11.50
C GLY A 25 -14.53 -8.96 -12.81
N GLN A 26 -13.51 -8.22 -13.20
CA GLN A 26 -13.46 -7.49 -14.47
C GLN A 26 -13.29 -8.46 -15.66
N GLN A 27 -12.36 -9.40 -15.59
CA GLN A 27 -11.98 -10.28 -16.69
C GLN A 27 -13.03 -11.35 -16.99
N GLU A 28 -13.65 -11.91 -15.96
CA GLU A 28 -14.69 -12.94 -16.07
C GLU A 28 -16.09 -12.34 -16.33
N GLY A 29 -16.21 -11.01 -16.36
CA GLY A 29 -17.46 -10.33 -16.69
C GLY A 29 -18.47 -10.24 -15.54
N PHE A 30 -18.10 -10.55 -14.30
CA PHE A 30 -19.01 -10.50 -13.15
C PHE A 30 -19.59 -9.11 -12.92
N PHE A 31 -18.80 -8.06 -13.20
CA PHE A 31 -19.31 -6.68 -13.13
C PHE A 31 -20.32 -6.39 -14.23
N ALA A 32 -20.11 -6.92 -15.44
CA ALA A 32 -21.03 -6.74 -16.55
C ALA A 32 -22.37 -7.45 -16.30
N GLU A 33 -22.37 -8.60 -15.62
CA GLU A 33 -23.58 -9.29 -15.19
C GLU A 33 -24.43 -8.43 -14.22
N GLU A 34 -23.75 -7.57 -13.44
CA GLU A 34 -24.40 -6.60 -12.54
C GLU A 34 -24.66 -5.23 -13.19
N GLY A 35 -24.51 -5.13 -14.51
CA GLY A 35 -24.78 -3.90 -15.26
C GLY A 35 -23.68 -2.84 -15.15
N LEU A 36 -22.44 -3.23 -14.79
CA LEU A 36 -21.32 -2.34 -14.58
C LEU A 36 -20.22 -2.55 -15.62
N ASP A 37 -19.68 -1.46 -16.16
CA ASP A 37 -18.44 -1.39 -16.92
C ASP A 37 -17.35 -0.81 -16.01
N VAL A 38 -16.51 -1.68 -15.47
CA VAL A 38 -15.47 -1.30 -14.50
C VAL A 38 -14.14 -1.06 -15.19
N GLU A 39 -13.64 0.17 -15.11
CA GLU A 39 -12.29 0.56 -15.52
C GLU A 39 -11.39 0.66 -14.27
N VAL A 40 -10.20 0.04 -14.31
CA VAL A 40 -9.19 0.14 -13.26
C VAL A 40 -8.08 1.07 -13.73
N ILE A 41 -7.81 2.13 -12.96
CA ILE A 41 -6.75 3.10 -13.25
C ILE A 41 -5.67 3.05 -12.16
N GLN A 42 -4.41 3.07 -12.57
CA GLN A 42 -3.29 3.16 -11.64
C GLN A 42 -3.03 4.63 -11.27
N ALA A 43 -3.10 4.94 -9.98
CA ALA A 43 -2.90 6.28 -9.43
C ALA A 43 -1.84 6.22 -8.32
N THR A 44 -0.57 6.40 -8.71
CA THR A 44 0.59 6.29 -7.83
C THR A 44 0.76 7.48 -6.87
N GLY A 45 1.70 7.40 -5.95
CA GLY A 45 2.08 8.52 -5.08
C GLY A 45 0.99 8.98 -4.09
N GLY A 46 -0.05 8.18 -3.87
CA GLY A 46 -1.17 8.56 -3.00
C GLY A 46 -2.36 9.19 -3.72
N SER A 47 -2.26 9.44 -5.02
CA SER A 47 -3.33 10.05 -5.83
C SER A 47 -4.57 9.16 -5.98
N HIS A 48 -4.50 7.86 -5.68
CA HIS A 48 -5.65 6.94 -5.70
C HIS A 48 -6.78 7.40 -4.76
N VAL A 49 -6.46 7.89 -3.56
CA VAL A 49 -7.47 8.42 -2.62
C VAL A 49 -8.00 9.77 -3.11
N THR A 50 -7.12 10.66 -3.56
CA THR A 50 -7.52 11.98 -4.06
C THR A 50 -8.36 11.89 -5.33
N SER A 51 -8.18 10.85 -6.17
CA SER A 51 -9.04 10.60 -7.33
C SER A 51 -10.51 10.35 -6.95
N VAL A 52 -10.75 9.73 -5.79
CA VAL A 52 -12.13 9.58 -5.27
C VAL A 52 -12.65 10.91 -4.74
N MET A 53 -11.82 11.65 -4.01
CA MET A 53 -12.20 12.95 -3.45
C MET A 53 -12.50 14.00 -4.53
N SER A 54 -11.81 13.95 -5.68
CA SER A 54 -12.05 14.84 -6.84
C SER A 54 -13.20 14.38 -7.71
N GLY A 55 -13.68 13.16 -7.58
CA GLY A 55 -14.70 12.57 -8.45
C GLY A 55 -14.17 11.94 -9.73
N ASP A 56 -12.84 11.86 -9.92
CA ASP A 56 -12.21 11.21 -11.07
C ASP A 56 -12.34 9.68 -11.01
N ALA A 57 -12.48 9.13 -9.81
CA ALA A 57 -12.78 7.72 -9.58
C ALA A 57 -14.00 7.57 -8.66
N TRP A 58 -14.81 6.55 -8.91
CA TRP A 58 -15.92 6.20 -8.04
C TRP A 58 -15.45 5.57 -6.73
N GLY A 59 -14.37 4.81 -6.79
CA GLY A 59 -13.83 4.11 -5.64
C GLY A 59 -12.32 3.87 -5.75
N VAL A 60 -11.74 3.42 -4.64
CA VAL A 60 -10.34 3.07 -4.54
C VAL A 60 -10.21 1.68 -3.92
N ILE A 61 -9.28 0.86 -4.45
CA ILE A 61 -8.82 -0.33 -3.78
C ILE A 61 -7.47 -0.05 -3.12
N GLY A 62 -7.34 -0.37 -1.83
CA GLY A 62 -6.14 -0.06 -1.05
C GLY A 62 -6.37 -0.20 0.44
N GLY A 63 -5.35 0.12 1.25
CA GLY A 63 -5.46 0.12 2.69
C GLY A 63 -6.34 1.26 3.20
N VAL A 64 -7.22 0.96 4.14
CA VAL A 64 -8.12 1.96 4.77
C VAL A 64 -7.36 3.07 5.53
N ASP A 65 -6.16 2.78 5.97
CA ASP A 65 -5.22 3.70 6.59
C ASP A 65 -4.86 4.88 5.66
N SER A 66 -4.75 4.64 4.35
CA SER A 66 -4.53 5.70 3.36
C SER A 66 -5.67 6.73 3.30
N ASN A 67 -6.88 6.34 3.70
CA ASN A 67 -8.05 7.20 3.76
C ASN A 67 -8.14 7.95 5.11
N ALA A 68 -7.56 7.38 6.16
CA ALA A 68 -7.63 7.95 7.51
C ALA A 68 -6.97 9.32 7.60
N ILE A 69 -5.82 9.51 6.94
CA ILE A 69 -5.08 10.78 6.96
C ILE A 69 -5.88 11.92 6.33
N PRO A 70 -6.40 11.81 5.09
CA PRO A 70 -7.25 12.84 4.50
C PRO A 70 -8.52 13.11 5.32
N ASN A 71 -9.18 12.05 5.80
CA ASN A 71 -10.39 12.20 6.60
C ASN A 71 -10.14 12.95 7.93
N ALA A 72 -9.00 12.65 8.58
CA ALA A 72 -8.62 13.28 9.85
C ALA A 72 -8.13 14.72 9.68
N SER A 73 -7.70 15.13 8.49
CA SER A 73 -7.19 16.49 8.22
C SER A 73 -8.25 17.60 8.34
N GLY A 74 -9.55 17.22 8.34
CA GLY A 74 -10.67 18.16 8.33
C GLY A 74 -10.89 18.88 6.99
N ASN A 75 -10.07 18.57 5.98
CA ASN A 75 -10.17 19.19 4.65
C ASN A 75 -10.96 18.31 3.65
N CYS A 76 -11.59 17.23 4.14
CA CYS A 76 -12.40 16.33 3.33
C CYS A 76 -13.88 16.51 3.73
N PRO A 77 -14.67 17.28 2.98
CA PRO A 77 -16.08 17.51 3.29
C PRO A 77 -16.91 16.20 3.18
N ASP A 78 -16.53 15.35 2.22
CA ASP A 78 -17.13 14.04 2.01
C ASP A 78 -16.08 12.95 2.28
N PRO A 79 -16.08 12.34 3.48
CA PRO A 79 -15.06 11.36 3.85
C PRO A 79 -15.14 10.10 2.99
N VAL A 80 -13.98 9.61 2.55
CA VAL A 80 -13.89 8.31 1.86
C VAL A 80 -14.12 7.20 2.87
N ILE A 81 -15.09 6.32 2.63
CA ILE A 81 -15.48 5.23 3.51
C ILE A 81 -15.16 3.86 2.91
N ALA A 82 -14.82 2.89 3.75
CA ALA A 82 -14.66 1.51 3.33
C ALA A 82 -16.04 0.85 3.15
N VAL A 83 -16.28 0.27 1.98
CA VAL A 83 -17.56 -0.38 1.63
C VAL A 83 -17.49 -1.90 1.61
N CYS A 84 -16.30 -2.46 1.34
CA CYS A 84 -16.07 -3.91 1.37
C CYS A 84 -14.61 -4.23 1.68
N ASN A 85 -14.35 -5.46 2.08
CA ASN A 85 -13.02 -5.96 2.34
C ASN A 85 -12.65 -7.02 1.28
N CYS A 86 -11.64 -6.72 0.47
CA CYS A 86 -11.13 -7.61 -0.58
C CYS A 86 -9.97 -8.50 -0.08
N VAL A 87 -9.27 -8.08 0.98
CA VAL A 87 -8.08 -8.77 1.51
C VAL A 87 -8.17 -8.87 3.02
N ASN A 88 -8.35 -10.09 3.55
CA ASN A 88 -8.51 -10.32 4.99
C ASN A 88 -7.21 -10.32 5.79
N ARG A 89 -6.07 -10.51 5.13
CA ARG A 89 -4.76 -10.51 5.77
C ARG A 89 -3.79 -9.71 4.93
N ALA A 90 -3.17 -8.72 5.55
CA ALA A 90 -2.10 -7.97 4.91
C ALA A 90 -0.94 -8.92 4.60
N ASN A 91 -0.47 -8.90 3.35
CA ASN A 91 0.67 -9.67 2.86
C ASN A 91 1.93 -8.79 2.79
N VAL A 92 2.17 -8.02 3.83
CA VAL A 92 3.33 -7.13 3.92
C VAL A 92 4.45 -7.84 4.68
N TYR A 93 5.58 -8.00 4.03
CA TYR A 93 6.79 -8.62 4.57
C TYR A 93 7.95 -7.63 4.49
N LEU A 94 8.96 -7.82 5.33
CA LEU A 94 10.26 -7.17 5.20
C LEU A 94 11.27 -8.19 4.69
N CYS A 95 11.90 -7.87 3.56
CA CYS A 95 12.89 -8.70 2.89
C CYS A 95 14.25 -8.00 2.93
N ALA A 96 15.27 -8.71 3.44
CA ALA A 96 16.64 -8.27 3.39
C ALA A 96 17.35 -8.77 2.12
N ALA A 97 18.52 -8.22 1.82
CA ALA A 97 19.40 -8.80 0.82
C ALA A 97 19.88 -10.19 1.29
N VAL A 98 20.22 -11.06 0.33
CA VAL A 98 20.74 -12.40 0.62
C VAL A 98 22.02 -12.29 1.47
N GLY A 99 22.05 -13.00 2.58
CA GLY A 99 23.14 -12.98 3.56
C GLY A 99 23.01 -11.93 4.66
N GLU A 100 21.93 -11.12 4.62
CA GLU A 100 21.63 -10.08 5.62
C GLU A 100 20.35 -10.40 6.40
N GLU A 101 19.91 -11.67 6.40
CA GLU A 101 18.69 -12.09 7.03
C GLU A 101 18.77 -11.99 8.56
N TYR A 102 17.66 -11.58 9.17
CA TYR A 102 17.50 -11.61 10.61
C TYR A 102 17.34 -13.05 11.10
N THR A 103 18.15 -13.44 12.07
CA THR A 103 18.17 -14.79 12.67
C THR A 103 17.91 -14.80 14.18
N GLY A 104 17.62 -13.64 14.77
CA GLY A 104 17.33 -13.50 16.20
C GLY A 104 15.90 -13.92 16.57
N ASN A 105 15.61 -13.92 17.88
CA ASN A 105 14.33 -14.37 18.44
C ASN A 105 13.71 -13.38 19.43
N THR A 106 14.37 -12.26 19.72
CA THR A 106 13.88 -11.28 20.71
C THR A 106 13.71 -9.91 20.08
N ASP A 107 12.90 -9.06 20.71
CA ASP A 107 12.67 -7.69 20.27
C ASP A 107 13.95 -6.84 20.38
N GLU A 108 14.79 -7.11 21.37
CA GLU A 108 16.08 -6.43 21.55
C GLU A 108 17.06 -6.78 20.41
N GLU A 109 17.14 -8.05 20.02
CA GLU A 109 17.96 -8.49 18.89
C GLU A 109 17.41 -7.91 17.57
N LEU A 110 16.10 -7.83 17.43
CA LEU A 110 15.45 -7.23 16.26
C LEU A 110 15.73 -5.71 16.20
N ALA A 111 15.64 -5.02 17.33
CA ALA A 111 15.99 -3.60 17.41
C ALA A 111 17.46 -3.36 17.05
N GLN A 112 18.38 -4.21 17.55
CA GLN A 112 19.79 -4.12 17.21
C GLN A 112 20.04 -4.38 15.71
N TYR A 113 19.30 -5.31 15.11
CA TYR A 113 19.38 -5.61 13.67
C TYR A 113 18.94 -4.44 12.79
N PHE A 114 17.87 -3.74 13.18
CA PHE A 114 17.35 -2.60 12.41
C PHE A 114 18.17 -1.30 12.59
N LYS A 115 18.82 -1.15 13.74
CA LYS A 115 19.49 0.10 14.09
C LYS A 115 20.52 0.54 13.05
N GLY A 116 20.36 1.76 12.53
CA GLY A 116 21.20 2.34 11.50
C GLY A 116 20.97 1.84 10.07
N LYS A 117 20.11 0.84 9.87
CA LYS A 117 19.81 0.34 8.52
C LYS A 117 18.93 1.30 7.72
N LYS A 118 19.08 1.21 6.40
CA LYS A 118 18.22 1.88 5.43
C LYS A 118 17.05 0.95 5.10
N ILE A 119 15.83 1.38 5.39
CA ILE A 119 14.61 0.57 5.23
C ILE A 119 13.69 1.21 4.19
N ASN A 120 13.52 0.55 3.05
CA ASN A 120 12.47 0.93 2.11
C ASN A 120 11.13 0.46 2.66
N SER A 121 10.35 1.40 3.14
CA SER A 121 9.01 1.18 3.70
C SER A 121 7.87 1.50 2.72
N GLY A 122 8.20 1.81 1.47
CA GLY A 122 7.27 2.39 0.52
C GLY A 122 6.98 3.87 0.80
N ARG A 123 6.02 4.44 0.10
CA ARG A 123 5.71 5.88 0.23
C ARG A 123 5.22 6.23 1.64
N PHE A 124 5.55 7.44 2.07
CA PHE A 124 5.05 7.99 3.34
C PHE A 124 3.51 7.90 3.43
N GLY A 125 2.99 7.45 4.56
CA GLY A 125 1.56 7.33 4.83
C GLY A 125 0.84 6.17 4.11
N GLY A 126 1.56 5.30 3.40
CA GLY A 126 1.03 4.05 2.87
C GLY A 126 1.02 2.94 3.92
N SER A 127 0.17 1.91 3.73
CA SER A 127 0.06 0.80 4.68
C SER A 127 1.39 0.13 5.01
N PRO A 128 2.29 -0.19 4.05
CA PRO A 128 3.61 -0.72 4.38
C PRO A 128 4.43 0.22 5.25
N ASN A 129 4.44 1.52 4.95
CA ASN A 129 5.16 2.53 5.70
C ASN A 129 4.67 2.62 7.15
N LEU A 130 3.35 2.66 7.35
CA LEU A 130 2.77 2.70 8.69
C LEU A 130 3.05 1.42 9.48
N CYS A 131 3.02 0.26 8.84
CA CYS A 131 3.38 -1.02 9.48
C CYS A 131 4.84 -1.03 9.92
N VAL A 132 5.77 -0.57 9.06
CA VAL A 132 7.21 -0.49 9.40
C VAL A 132 7.43 0.49 10.55
N ARG A 133 6.84 1.68 10.51
CA ARG A 133 6.94 2.67 11.59
C ARG A 133 6.41 2.11 12.91
N TYR A 134 5.25 1.44 12.86
CA TYR A 134 4.67 0.81 14.06
C TYR A 134 5.58 -0.30 14.61
N LEU A 135 6.12 -1.17 13.74
CA LEU A 135 7.07 -2.21 14.15
C LEU A 135 8.28 -1.60 14.86
N LEU A 136 8.92 -0.59 14.28
CA LEU A 136 10.08 0.07 14.88
C LEU A 136 9.76 0.65 16.26
N LEU A 137 8.65 1.37 16.37
CA LEU A 137 8.18 1.91 17.65
C LEU A 137 7.90 0.80 18.68
N SER A 138 7.32 -0.33 18.26
CA SER A 138 6.99 -1.45 19.17
C SER A 138 8.21 -2.13 19.77
N ILE A 139 9.35 -2.11 19.06
CA ILE A 139 10.63 -2.65 19.54
C ILE A 139 11.56 -1.57 20.13
N GLY A 140 11.03 -0.36 20.36
CA GLY A 140 11.73 0.72 21.06
C GLY A 140 12.65 1.57 20.18
N LEU A 141 12.51 1.52 18.84
CA LEU A 141 13.25 2.37 17.91
C LEU A 141 12.41 3.56 17.43
N ASP A 142 13.03 4.72 17.31
CA ASP A 142 12.47 5.90 16.68
C ASP A 142 12.71 5.82 15.16
N PRO A 143 11.67 5.68 14.33
CA PRO A 143 11.83 5.54 12.88
C PRO A 143 12.48 6.75 12.21
N ASP A 144 12.48 7.92 12.86
CA ASP A 144 13.04 9.14 12.29
C ASP A 144 14.48 9.43 12.80
N LYS A 145 15.02 8.59 13.75
CA LYS A 145 16.35 8.79 14.33
C LYS A 145 17.23 7.54 14.29
N ASP A 146 16.64 6.35 14.55
CA ASP A 146 17.40 5.13 14.76
C ASP A 146 17.64 4.34 13.47
N VAL A 147 16.89 4.66 12.41
CA VAL A 147 16.99 4.05 11.08
C VAL A 147 16.96 5.13 9.99
N VAL A 148 17.24 4.75 8.76
CA VAL A 148 17.06 5.63 7.59
C VAL A 148 15.84 5.14 6.80
N MET A 149 14.72 5.86 6.91
CA MET A 149 13.53 5.54 6.14
C MET A 149 13.71 5.95 4.68
N VAL A 150 13.63 4.99 3.77
CA VAL A 150 13.61 5.21 2.32
C VAL A 150 12.17 5.11 1.86
N GLU A 151 11.62 6.20 1.36
CA GLU A 151 10.19 6.36 1.11
C GLU A 151 9.92 6.77 -0.35
N PRO A 152 10.20 5.90 -1.34
CA PRO A 152 9.99 6.22 -2.75
C PRO A 152 8.49 6.39 -3.05
N ALA A 153 8.17 7.34 -3.91
CA ALA A 153 6.80 7.55 -4.36
C ALA A 153 6.29 6.37 -5.20
N ASP A 154 7.18 5.75 -5.98
CA ASP A 154 6.89 4.57 -6.79
C ASP A 154 7.19 3.29 -6.01
N MET A 155 6.14 2.57 -5.66
CA MET A 155 6.21 1.34 -4.87
C MET A 155 6.68 0.12 -5.67
N SER A 156 6.70 0.20 -7.01
CA SER A 156 7.18 -0.90 -7.88
C SER A 156 8.70 -1.09 -7.80
N THR A 157 9.43 -0.14 -7.23
CA THR A 157 10.89 -0.12 -7.16
C THR A 157 11.49 -0.92 -6.01
N SER A 158 10.70 -1.60 -5.20
CA SER A 158 11.11 -2.25 -3.94
C SER A 158 12.33 -3.18 -4.09
N VAL A 159 12.39 -3.98 -5.14
CA VAL A 159 13.53 -4.88 -5.41
C VAL A 159 14.75 -4.10 -5.88
N ALA A 160 14.56 -3.17 -6.80
CA ALA A 160 15.65 -2.37 -7.37
C ALA A 160 16.36 -1.50 -6.33
N VAL A 161 15.64 -0.99 -5.34
CA VAL A 161 16.18 -0.17 -4.25
C VAL A 161 17.15 -0.98 -3.38
N VAL A 162 16.87 -2.27 -3.12
CA VAL A 162 17.79 -3.16 -2.40
C VAL A 162 18.96 -3.57 -3.28
N GLN A 163 18.72 -3.97 -4.52
CA GLN A 163 19.77 -4.38 -5.45
C GLN A 163 20.79 -3.27 -5.74
N SER A 164 20.36 -2.01 -5.75
CA SER A 164 21.23 -0.86 -5.94
C SER A 164 21.94 -0.38 -4.67
N GLY A 165 21.68 -1.00 -3.51
CA GLY A 165 22.24 -0.58 -2.21
C GLY A 165 21.66 0.73 -1.66
N GLN A 166 20.55 1.21 -2.21
CA GLN A 166 19.82 2.37 -1.69
C GLN A 166 19.10 2.03 -0.39
N ALA A 167 18.70 0.78 -0.21
CA ALA A 167 18.17 0.25 1.04
C ALA A 167 18.79 -1.12 1.36
N ASP A 168 18.91 -1.44 2.66
CA ASP A 168 19.37 -2.73 3.17
C ASP A 168 18.21 -3.72 3.26
N ILE A 169 17.01 -3.20 3.53
CA ILE A 169 15.77 -3.94 3.72
C ILE A 169 14.67 -3.26 2.92
N SER A 170 13.79 -4.05 2.32
CA SER A 170 12.61 -3.53 1.61
C SER A 170 11.35 -4.27 2.02
N TRP A 171 10.24 -3.54 2.08
CA TRP A 171 8.93 -4.17 2.13
C TRP A 171 8.65 -4.92 0.82
N ALA A 172 7.84 -5.97 0.92
CA ALA A 172 7.29 -6.74 -0.20
C ALA A 172 5.84 -7.14 0.11
N ALA A 173 5.03 -7.32 -0.94
CA ALA A 173 3.63 -7.74 -0.88
C ALA A 173 3.29 -8.72 -2.00
#